data_4067f096c692b1ea6aa196e7f75449db
#
_entry.id   4067f096c692b1ea6aa196e7f75449db
#
_cell.length_a   1.000
_cell.length_b   1.000
_cell.length_c   1.000
_cell.angle_alpha   90.00
_cell.angle_beta   90.00
_cell.angle_gamma   90.00
#
_symmetry.space_group_name_H-M   'P 1'
#
loop_
_entity.id
_entity.type
_entity.pdbx_description
1 polymer ?
#
loop_
_entity_poly.entity_id
_entity_poly.type
_entity_poly.pdbx_seq_one_letter_code
_entity_poly.pdbx_strand_id
1 'polypeptide(L)'
;MEEGKKKTIMIVVIVVCIVAAVIITVATQSGSSTGGIESIKPGTAMLWIKCRNPKCENAWQMDKRAYFEYIEKYRVGMTVPAIVCPKCGEKQGYRAEKCGKCEFIFERVAANDLPDRCPKCGYSAMEELRKKAGGGRKETTETTEKQ
;
A
#
# COMPACT_ATOMS: atom_id res chain seq x y z
N MET A 1 11.01 20.20 57.57
CA MET A 1 9.86 19.34 57.16
C MET A 1 9.39 19.55 55.71
N GLU A 2 9.70 20.63 55.02
CA GLU A 2 9.25 20.87 53.64
C GLU A 2 10.06 20.17 52.55
N GLU A 3 11.37 19.95 52.76
CA GLU A 3 12.21 19.28 51.73
C GLU A 3 11.83 17.82 51.45
N GLY A 4 11.39 17.10 52.48
CA GLY A 4 10.90 15.71 52.30
C GLY A 4 9.65 15.65 51.45
N LYS A 5 8.69 16.57 51.63
CA LYS A 5 7.47 16.63 50.83
C LYS A 5 7.75 16.95 49.36
N LYS A 6 8.68 17.87 49.07
CA LYS A 6 9.08 18.21 47.68
C LYS A 6 9.74 17.02 46.96
N LYS A 7 10.62 16.27 47.65
CA LYS A 7 11.23 15.05 47.09
C LYS A 7 10.19 13.96 46.81
N THR A 8 9.24 13.77 47.73
CA THR A 8 8.15 12.78 47.54
C THR A 8 7.25 13.15 46.36
N ILE A 9 6.87 14.43 46.23
CA ILE A 9 6.05 14.90 45.11
C ILE A 9 6.80 14.71 43.78
N MET A 10 8.08 15.01 43.71
CA MET A 10 8.89 14.84 42.51
C MET A 10 8.98 13.38 42.08
N ILE A 11 9.16 12.44 43.03
CA ILE A 11 9.19 11.00 42.75
C ILE A 11 7.84 10.53 42.22
N VAL A 12 6.73 10.98 42.82
CA VAL A 12 5.37 10.61 42.36
C VAL A 12 5.15 11.11 40.94
N VAL A 13 5.54 12.34 40.60
CA VAL A 13 5.39 12.88 39.25
C VAL A 13 6.19 12.06 38.23
N ILE A 14 7.43 11.69 38.54
CA ILE A 14 8.27 10.87 37.68
C ILE A 14 7.61 9.50 37.42
N VAL A 15 7.12 8.84 38.46
CA VAL A 15 6.47 7.54 38.35
C VAL A 15 5.20 7.62 37.46
N VAL A 16 4.38 8.66 37.67
CA VAL A 16 3.19 8.91 36.85
C VAL A 16 3.56 9.14 35.38
N CYS A 17 4.59 9.91 35.09
CA CYS A 17 5.09 10.14 33.74
C CYS A 17 5.58 8.84 33.07
N ILE A 18 6.31 8.00 33.80
CA ILE A 18 6.80 6.71 33.29
C ILE A 18 5.60 5.79 32.96
N VAL A 19 4.62 5.68 33.86
CA VAL A 19 3.44 4.86 33.65
C VAL A 19 2.64 5.36 32.44
N ALA A 20 2.44 6.66 32.32
CA ALA A 20 1.78 7.26 31.15
C ALA A 20 2.52 6.98 29.84
N ALA A 21 3.85 7.10 29.83
CA ALA A 21 4.67 6.79 28.67
C ALA A 21 4.56 5.31 28.26
N VAL A 22 4.56 4.39 29.22
CA VAL A 22 4.36 2.95 28.96
C VAL A 22 2.98 2.66 28.37
N ILE A 23 1.92 3.28 28.93
CA ILE A 23 0.56 3.11 28.42
C ILE A 23 0.47 3.63 26.98
N ILE A 24 1.05 4.80 26.68
CA ILE A 24 1.04 5.36 25.32
C ILE A 24 1.81 4.47 24.36
N THR A 25 2.99 3.96 24.74
CA THR A 25 3.77 3.05 23.87
C THR A 25 3.03 1.75 23.61
N VAL A 26 2.41 1.13 24.60
CA VAL A 26 1.62 -0.09 24.41
C VAL A 26 0.39 0.19 23.55
N ALA A 27 -0.33 1.28 23.76
CA ALA A 27 -1.49 1.66 22.97
C ALA A 27 -1.14 1.97 21.50
N THR A 28 0.01 2.63 21.25
CA THR A 28 0.48 2.91 19.87
C THR A 28 1.03 1.66 19.19
N GLN A 29 1.65 0.75 19.90
CA GLN A 29 2.09 -0.54 19.35
C GLN A 29 0.91 -1.47 19.04
N SER A 30 -0.18 -1.41 19.79
CA SER A 30 -1.41 -2.16 19.50
C SER A 30 -2.16 -1.63 18.26
N GLY A 31 -1.88 -0.39 17.85
CA GLY A 31 -2.44 0.23 16.64
C GLY A 31 -1.58 0.08 15.38
N SER A 32 -0.31 -0.28 15.52
CA SER A 32 0.55 -0.69 14.40
C SER A 32 0.18 -2.11 14.03
N SER A 33 -0.84 -2.25 13.19
CA SER A 33 -1.08 -3.50 12.47
C SER A 33 0.12 -3.73 11.52
N THR A 34 1.20 -4.26 12.07
CA THR A 34 2.08 -5.17 11.34
C THR A 34 1.23 -6.39 11.02
N GLY A 35 0.18 -6.15 10.22
CA GLY A 35 -0.70 -7.18 9.72
C GLY A 35 0.12 -8.04 8.77
N GLY A 36 0.81 -9.03 9.32
CA GLY A 36 1.40 -10.10 8.53
C GLY A 36 0.31 -10.76 7.66
N ILE A 37 0.73 -11.59 6.74
CA ILE A 37 -0.16 -12.34 5.83
C ILE A 37 -1.30 -13.03 6.61
N GLU A 38 -1.04 -13.43 7.85
CA GLU A 38 -2.01 -14.05 8.77
C GLU A 38 -3.24 -13.17 9.09
N SER A 39 -3.09 -11.83 9.06
CA SER A 39 -4.21 -10.92 9.30
C SER A 39 -5.19 -10.85 8.13
N ILE A 40 -4.80 -11.34 6.96
CA ILE A 40 -5.64 -11.36 5.76
C ILE A 40 -6.50 -12.64 5.81
N LYS A 41 -7.80 -12.48 6.05
CA LYS A 41 -8.74 -13.61 6.00
C LYS A 41 -8.83 -14.16 4.58
N PRO A 42 -8.73 -15.49 4.38
CA PRO A 42 -8.89 -16.12 3.06
C PRO A 42 -10.24 -15.77 2.45
N GLY A 43 -10.28 -15.54 1.14
CA GLY A 43 -11.52 -15.28 0.41
C GLY A 43 -12.15 -13.90 0.61
N THR A 44 -11.58 -13.03 1.47
CA THR A 44 -12.16 -11.69 1.72
C THR A 44 -11.74 -10.64 0.69
N ALA A 45 -10.60 -10.81 0.05
CA ALA A 45 -10.10 -9.84 -0.92
C ALA A 45 -9.45 -10.56 -2.10
N MET A 46 -9.85 -10.18 -3.30
CA MET A 46 -9.29 -10.70 -4.55
C MET A 46 -8.36 -9.67 -5.18
N LEU A 47 -7.28 -10.14 -5.76
CA LEU A 47 -6.33 -9.34 -6.54
C LEU A 47 -6.43 -9.73 -8.01
N TRP A 48 -6.31 -8.76 -8.88
CA TRP A 48 -6.16 -8.99 -10.31
C TRP A 48 -4.71 -9.31 -10.63
N ILE A 49 -4.52 -10.35 -11.45
CA ILE A 49 -3.24 -10.76 -12.02
C ILE A 49 -3.37 -10.69 -13.52
N LYS A 50 -2.35 -10.17 -14.19
CA LYS A 50 -2.28 -10.10 -15.65
C LYS A 50 -1.04 -10.80 -16.15
N CYS A 51 -1.18 -11.58 -17.21
CA CYS A 51 -0.07 -12.21 -17.91
C CYS A 51 0.61 -11.20 -18.83
N ARG A 52 1.94 -11.09 -18.72
CA ARG A 52 2.76 -10.23 -19.61
C ARG A 52 3.04 -10.85 -20.98
N ASN A 53 2.77 -12.15 -21.15
CA ASN A 53 2.95 -12.77 -22.45
C ASN A 53 2.00 -12.12 -23.47
N PRO A 54 2.53 -11.45 -24.53
CA PRO A 54 1.74 -10.70 -25.48
C PRO A 54 0.79 -11.61 -26.32
N LYS A 55 1.09 -12.90 -26.40
CA LYS A 55 0.24 -13.89 -27.08
C LYS A 55 -0.89 -14.41 -26.19
N CYS A 56 -0.80 -14.22 -24.88
CA CYS A 56 -1.76 -14.76 -23.91
C CYS A 56 -2.74 -13.70 -23.41
N GLU A 57 -2.24 -12.55 -22.98
CA GLU A 57 -2.96 -11.40 -22.41
C GLU A 57 -4.04 -11.76 -21.35
N ASN A 58 -3.95 -12.96 -20.78
CA ASN A 58 -4.91 -13.46 -19.82
C ASN A 58 -4.88 -12.63 -18.53
N ALA A 59 -6.06 -12.32 -17.99
CA ALA A 59 -6.22 -11.69 -16.69
C ALA A 59 -7.17 -12.54 -15.84
N TRP A 60 -6.80 -12.76 -14.57
CA TRP A 60 -7.60 -13.55 -13.63
C TRP A 60 -7.54 -12.99 -12.22
N GLN A 61 -8.41 -13.45 -11.37
CA GLN A 61 -8.42 -13.11 -9.97
C GLN A 61 -7.73 -14.18 -9.13
N MET A 62 -7.00 -13.75 -8.13
CA MET A 62 -6.36 -14.61 -7.14
C MET A 62 -6.67 -14.08 -5.74
N ASP A 63 -6.85 -14.96 -4.77
CA ASP A 63 -7.03 -14.57 -3.38
C ASP A 63 -5.81 -13.78 -2.89
N LYS A 64 -6.06 -12.69 -2.18
CA LYS A 64 -5.01 -11.78 -1.71
C LYS A 64 -4.02 -12.48 -0.76
N ARG A 65 -4.52 -13.36 0.12
CA ARG A 65 -3.68 -14.11 1.04
C ARG A 65 -2.80 -15.10 0.28
N ALA A 66 -3.39 -15.88 -0.63
CA ALA A 66 -2.66 -16.85 -1.45
C ALA A 66 -1.58 -16.18 -2.31
N TYR A 67 -1.87 -14.96 -2.83
CA TYR A 67 -0.87 -14.15 -3.54
C TYR A 67 0.33 -13.82 -2.65
N PHE A 68 0.11 -13.31 -1.43
CA PHE A 68 1.22 -12.93 -0.56
C PHE A 68 2.00 -14.13 -0.02
N GLU A 69 1.33 -15.25 0.29
CA GLU A 69 1.98 -16.51 0.66
C GLU A 69 2.89 -17.01 -0.48
N TYR A 70 2.43 -16.90 -1.74
CA TYR A 70 3.25 -17.24 -2.90
C TYR A 70 4.48 -16.34 -3.02
N ILE A 71 4.28 -15.01 -2.89
CA ILE A 71 5.39 -14.05 -2.95
C ILE A 71 6.41 -14.32 -1.85
N GLU A 72 5.98 -14.54 -0.60
CA GLU A 72 6.86 -14.83 0.52
C GLU A 72 7.70 -16.09 0.29
N LYS A 73 7.05 -17.14 -0.20
CA LYS A 73 7.70 -18.44 -0.47
C LYS A 73 8.75 -18.39 -1.58
N TYR A 74 8.50 -17.62 -2.63
CA TYR A 74 9.35 -17.62 -3.83
C TYR A 74 10.13 -16.32 -4.04
N ARG A 75 10.08 -15.38 -3.11
CA ARG A 75 10.81 -14.13 -3.17
C ARG A 75 12.30 -14.33 -3.04
N VAL A 76 13.07 -13.76 -3.98
CA VAL A 76 14.53 -13.70 -3.93
C VAL A 76 14.95 -12.23 -3.85
N GLY A 77 15.45 -11.81 -2.70
CA GLY A 77 15.82 -10.41 -2.45
C GLY A 77 14.62 -9.46 -2.55
N MET A 78 14.74 -8.39 -3.32
CA MET A 78 13.68 -7.39 -3.53
C MET A 78 12.79 -7.68 -4.74
N THR A 79 13.06 -8.76 -5.48
CA THR A 79 12.32 -9.07 -6.71
C THR A 79 11.00 -9.78 -6.38
N VAL A 80 9.92 -9.28 -6.96
CA VAL A 80 8.61 -9.93 -6.86
C VAL A 80 8.55 -11.07 -7.86
N PRO A 81 8.36 -12.33 -7.42
CA PRO A 81 8.29 -13.46 -8.32
C PRO A 81 7.03 -13.43 -9.19
N ALA A 82 7.19 -13.76 -10.46
CA ALA A 82 6.06 -13.91 -11.37
C ALA A 82 5.24 -15.17 -11.04
N ILE A 83 3.93 -15.08 -11.18
CA ILE A 83 2.99 -16.18 -10.95
C ILE A 83 2.81 -16.97 -12.24
N VAL A 84 2.57 -18.26 -12.12
CA VAL A 84 2.25 -19.12 -13.28
C VAL A 84 0.89 -18.75 -13.84
N CYS A 85 0.83 -18.43 -15.12
CA CYS A 85 -0.43 -18.14 -15.80
C CYS A 85 -1.23 -19.44 -16.03
N PRO A 86 -2.51 -19.51 -15.61
CA PRO A 86 -3.31 -20.72 -15.78
C PRO A 86 -3.65 -21.02 -17.24
N LYS A 87 -3.53 -20.04 -18.15
CA LYS A 87 -3.86 -20.21 -19.57
C LYS A 87 -2.68 -20.67 -20.41
N CYS A 88 -1.50 -20.07 -20.25
CA CYS A 88 -0.31 -20.40 -21.05
C CYS A 88 0.74 -21.23 -20.30
N GLY A 89 0.62 -21.40 -18.98
CA GLY A 89 1.57 -22.15 -18.17
C GLY A 89 2.88 -21.42 -17.88
N GLU A 90 3.12 -20.24 -18.45
CA GLU A 90 4.35 -19.48 -18.26
C GLU A 90 4.33 -18.68 -16.95
N LYS A 91 5.52 -18.50 -16.34
CA LYS A 91 5.70 -17.66 -15.15
C LYS A 91 5.77 -16.18 -15.55
N GLN A 92 4.65 -15.61 -15.97
CA GLN A 92 4.54 -14.22 -16.43
C GLN A 92 3.30 -13.50 -15.88
N GLY A 93 2.74 -13.99 -14.79
CA GLY A 93 1.65 -13.34 -14.07
C GLY A 93 2.15 -12.31 -13.08
N TYR A 94 1.70 -11.06 -13.21
CA TYR A 94 2.03 -9.96 -12.31
C TYR A 94 0.77 -9.30 -11.78
N ARG A 95 0.89 -8.69 -10.58
CA ARG A 95 -0.21 -7.97 -9.97
C ARG A 95 -0.69 -6.85 -10.89
N ALA A 96 -1.98 -6.81 -11.12
CA ALA A 96 -2.66 -5.83 -11.94
C ALA A 96 -3.77 -5.12 -11.16
N GLU A 97 -4.31 -4.06 -11.74
CA GLU A 97 -5.44 -3.32 -11.22
C GLU A 97 -6.53 -3.21 -12.28
N LYS A 98 -7.77 -3.18 -11.83
CA LYS A 98 -8.93 -2.94 -12.68
C LYS A 98 -9.27 -1.45 -12.62
N CYS A 99 -9.33 -0.80 -13.77
CA CYS A 99 -9.71 0.61 -13.85
C CYS A 99 -11.15 0.81 -13.36
N GLY A 100 -11.33 1.75 -12.43
CA GLY A 100 -12.66 2.08 -11.90
C GLY A 100 -13.61 2.74 -12.92
N LYS A 101 -13.08 3.25 -14.05
CA LYS A 101 -13.88 3.94 -15.08
C LYS A 101 -14.19 3.09 -16.30
N CYS A 102 -13.21 2.38 -16.85
CA CYS A 102 -13.36 1.61 -18.10
C CYS A 102 -13.15 0.12 -17.92
N GLU A 103 -12.99 -0.36 -16.69
CA GLU A 103 -12.80 -1.76 -16.30
C GLU A 103 -11.58 -2.47 -16.93
N PHE A 104 -10.74 -1.75 -17.64
CA PHE A 104 -9.52 -2.29 -18.24
C PHE A 104 -8.54 -2.75 -17.15
N ILE A 105 -7.97 -3.95 -17.31
CA ILE A 105 -7.02 -4.53 -16.37
C ILE A 105 -5.60 -4.24 -16.87
N PHE A 106 -4.81 -3.59 -16.02
CA PHE A 106 -3.44 -3.16 -16.34
C PHE A 106 -2.51 -3.28 -15.14
N GLU A 107 -1.22 -3.36 -15.40
CA GLU A 107 -0.20 -3.31 -14.36
C GLU A 107 0.12 -1.85 -14.00
N ARG A 108 0.44 -1.61 -12.73
CA ARG A 108 0.99 -0.32 -12.31
C ARG A 108 2.35 -0.08 -12.92
N VAL A 109 2.54 1.06 -13.53
CA VAL A 109 3.83 1.47 -14.10
C VAL A 109 4.47 2.49 -13.16
N ALA A 110 5.49 2.07 -12.43
CA ALA A 110 6.18 2.92 -11.45
C ALA A 110 6.89 4.15 -12.08
N ALA A 111 7.19 4.10 -13.38
CA ALA A 111 7.82 5.18 -14.11
C ALA A 111 6.87 6.32 -14.48
N ASN A 112 5.56 6.13 -14.33
CA ASN A 112 4.58 7.18 -14.58
C ASN A 112 4.44 8.10 -13.36
N ASP A 113 4.09 9.36 -13.59
CA ASP A 113 3.76 10.35 -12.55
C ASP A 113 2.69 9.84 -11.58
N LEU A 114 1.70 9.12 -12.10
CA LEU A 114 0.68 8.40 -11.34
C LEU A 114 0.71 6.92 -11.74
N PRO A 115 1.26 6.03 -10.87
CA PRO A 115 1.41 4.60 -11.17
C PRO A 115 0.09 3.88 -11.48
N ASP A 116 -1.03 4.39 -10.97
CA ASP A 116 -2.39 3.86 -11.13
C ASP A 116 -3.14 4.46 -12.33
N ARG A 117 -2.47 5.24 -13.19
CA ARG A 117 -3.09 5.83 -14.37
C ARG A 117 -3.40 4.76 -15.42
N CYS A 118 -4.68 4.63 -15.74
CA CYS A 118 -5.15 3.69 -16.73
C CYS A 118 -4.62 4.05 -18.14
N PRO A 119 -3.91 3.15 -18.83
CA PRO A 119 -3.36 3.44 -20.17
C PRO A 119 -4.45 3.58 -21.24
N LYS A 120 -5.66 3.04 -21.00
CA LYS A 120 -6.77 3.10 -21.96
C LYS A 120 -7.59 4.39 -21.89
N CYS A 121 -7.88 4.90 -20.69
CA CYS A 121 -8.77 6.06 -20.51
C CYS A 121 -8.17 7.22 -19.73
N GLY A 122 -6.91 7.10 -19.28
CA GLY A 122 -6.21 8.14 -18.52
C GLY A 122 -6.70 8.34 -17.08
N TYR A 123 -7.70 7.58 -16.62
CA TYR A 123 -8.23 7.70 -15.26
C TYR A 123 -7.22 7.24 -14.21
N SER A 124 -7.11 7.98 -13.10
CA SER A 124 -6.33 7.64 -11.92
C SER A 124 -7.15 7.89 -10.66
N ALA A 125 -7.28 6.88 -9.81
CA ALA A 125 -7.97 7.00 -8.53
C ALA A 125 -7.19 7.90 -7.57
N MET A 126 -5.87 7.87 -7.60
CA MET A 126 -5.01 8.73 -6.80
C MET A 126 -5.16 10.21 -7.17
N GLU A 127 -5.30 10.51 -8.46
CA GLU A 127 -5.55 11.87 -8.94
C GLU A 127 -6.90 12.39 -8.46
N GLU A 128 -7.94 11.58 -8.53
CA GLU A 128 -9.26 11.92 -8.02
C GLU A 128 -9.27 12.17 -6.51
N LEU A 129 -8.57 11.34 -5.75
CA LEU A 129 -8.41 11.53 -4.31
C LEU A 129 -7.65 12.82 -3.99
N ARG A 130 -6.59 13.13 -4.74
CA ARG A 130 -5.84 14.39 -4.59
C ARG A 130 -6.73 15.61 -4.91
N LYS A 131 -7.53 15.55 -5.96
CA LYS A 131 -8.49 16.62 -6.30
C LYS A 131 -9.53 16.82 -5.20
N LYS A 132 -10.03 15.74 -4.61
CA LYS A 132 -10.98 15.79 -3.48
C LYS A 132 -10.36 16.29 -2.19
N ALA A 133 -9.13 15.89 -1.89
CA ALA A 133 -8.41 16.28 -0.67
C ALA A 133 -7.75 17.67 -0.78
N GLY A 134 -7.39 18.09 -1.99
CA GLY A 134 -6.59 19.27 -2.27
C GLY A 134 -7.34 20.32 -3.07
N GLY A 135 -8.55 20.70 -2.67
CA GLY A 135 -9.20 21.91 -3.22
C GLY A 135 -8.40 23.18 -2.92
N GLY A 136 -7.20 23.36 -3.53
CA GLY A 136 -6.44 24.57 -3.26
C GLY A 136 -4.99 24.66 -3.75
N ARG A 137 -4.51 23.83 -4.64
CA ARG A 137 -3.20 24.10 -5.25
C ARG A 137 -3.39 24.48 -6.72
N LYS A 138 -3.34 25.81 -6.98
CA LYS A 138 -3.26 26.38 -8.33
C LYS A 138 -2.03 25.81 -9.03
N GLU A 139 -2.27 25.19 -10.17
CA GLU A 139 -1.26 24.80 -11.15
C GLU A 139 -0.58 26.06 -11.65
N THR A 140 0.68 26.26 -11.30
CA THR A 140 1.54 27.23 -11.96
C THR A 140 1.97 26.63 -13.30
N THR A 141 1.23 26.98 -14.33
CA THR A 141 1.63 26.78 -15.72
C THR A 141 2.84 27.66 -15.99
N GLU A 142 4.02 27.06 -15.94
CA GLU A 142 5.23 27.69 -16.42
C GLU A 142 5.28 27.50 -17.95
N THR A 143 4.79 28.53 -18.62
CA THR A 143 4.93 28.73 -20.07
C THR A 143 6.40 28.98 -20.35
N THR A 144 7.11 27.96 -20.81
CA THR A 144 8.44 28.17 -21.39
C THR A 144 8.26 28.72 -22.78
N GLU A 145 8.33 30.03 -22.88
CA GLU A 145 8.41 30.78 -24.12
C GLU A 145 9.80 30.54 -24.75
N LYS A 146 9.78 30.03 -25.98
CA LYS A 146 10.96 29.89 -26.84
C LYS A 146 11.50 31.27 -27.24
N GLN A 147 12.77 31.47 -27.06
CA GLN A 147 13.62 32.28 -27.95
C GLN A 147 14.76 31.44 -28.52
#